data_57ce371b9d40c87c23ebbd3350015421
#
_entry.id   57ce371b9d40c87c23ebbd3350015421
#
_cell.length_a   1.000
_cell.length_b   1.000
_cell.length_c   1.000
_cell.angle_alpha   90.00
_cell.angle_beta   90.00
_cell.angle_gamma   90.00
#
_symmetry.space_group_name_H-M   'P 1'
#
loop_
_entity.id
_entity.type
_entity.pdbx_description
1 polymer ?
#
loop_
_entity_poly.entity_id
_entity_poly.type
_entity_poly.pdbx_seq_one_letter_code
_entity_poly.pdbx_strand_id
1 'polypeptide(L)'
;MDNQNNLTYCKETTENHQIALNYSDCIQKIDSVCIKEGAKRTCFTNEICLNLDDYEVNNAKRNRTDNQKTMDFCFGVKTPNNKKKIVLVELRLKYTNWRNLRKNELDEKISHSKIILGQSPVILNHFYFIFSSQIKNQAQNYLRRLYSNKNTVSGIDLNDLKKIYF
;
A
#
# COMPACT_ATOMS: atom_id res chain seq x y z
N MET A 1 0.35 -0.31 -21.54
CA MET A 1 -0.08 -0.94 -20.28
C MET A 1 1.11 -1.70 -19.72
N ASP A 2 1.60 -1.27 -18.58
CA ASP A 2 2.64 -2.04 -17.89
C ASP A 2 1.99 -3.30 -17.35
N ASN A 3 2.32 -4.45 -17.95
CA ASN A 3 1.91 -5.75 -17.44
C ASN A 3 2.44 -5.90 -16.02
N GLN A 4 1.55 -5.96 -15.03
CA GLN A 4 1.90 -6.16 -13.61
C GLN A 4 2.79 -7.41 -13.41
N ASN A 5 2.73 -8.35 -14.34
CA ASN A 5 3.47 -9.62 -14.33
C ASN A 5 5.00 -9.48 -14.45
N ASN A 6 5.53 -8.28 -14.71
CA ASN A 6 6.96 -8.06 -14.88
C ASN A 6 7.57 -7.08 -13.86
N LEU A 7 6.82 -6.75 -12.80
CA LEU A 7 7.30 -5.87 -11.74
C LEU A 7 7.82 -6.71 -10.58
N THR A 8 9.00 -6.37 -10.08
CA THR A 8 9.61 -7.04 -8.92
C THR A 8 9.92 -6.04 -7.82
N TYR A 9 9.83 -6.47 -6.58
CA TYR A 9 10.20 -5.69 -5.41
C TYR A 9 11.59 -5.07 -5.55
N CYS A 10 11.72 -3.81 -5.16
CA CYS A 10 12.97 -3.07 -5.22
C CYS A 10 13.21 -2.29 -3.92
N LYS A 11 14.05 -2.86 -3.05
CA LYS A 11 14.41 -2.27 -1.77
C LYS A 11 15.00 -0.86 -1.93
N GLU A 12 15.93 -0.69 -2.86
CA GLU A 12 16.58 0.58 -3.15
C GLU A 12 15.60 1.70 -3.50
N THR A 13 14.54 1.38 -4.27
CA THR A 13 13.49 2.35 -4.62
C THR A 13 12.73 2.81 -3.38
N THR A 14 12.50 1.92 -2.43
CA THR A 14 11.87 2.24 -1.15
C THR A 14 12.76 3.14 -0.29
N GLU A 15 14.03 2.75 -0.11
CA GLU A 15 14.99 3.46 0.74
C GLU A 15 15.32 4.86 0.22
N ASN A 16 15.38 5.04 -1.09
CA ASN A 16 15.76 6.31 -1.73
C ASN A 16 14.57 7.22 -2.07
N HIS A 17 13.36 6.85 -1.63
CA HIS A 17 12.21 7.73 -1.82
C HIS A 17 12.35 9.01 -0.97
N GLN A 18 11.86 10.14 -1.49
CA GLN A 18 11.97 11.44 -0.81
C GLN A 18 11.44 11.44 0.62
N ILE A 19 10.31 10.76 0.88
CA ILE A 19 9.77 10.69 2.25
C ILE A 19 10.65 9.87 3.20
N ALA A 20 11.34 8.85 2.70
CA ALA A 20 12.30 8.07 3.48
C ALA A 20 13.54 8.91 3.84
N LEU A 21 13.99 9.76 2.92
CA LEU A 21 15.10 10.68 3.16
C LEU A 21 14.73 11.79 4.15
N ASN A 22 13.48 12.26 4.13
CA ASN A 22 12.98 13.28 5.05
C ASN A 22 12.69 12.75 6.46
N TYR A 23 12.24 11.50 6.57
CA TYR A 23 11.87 10.86 7.82
C TYR A 23 12.16 9.35 7.73
N SER A 24 13.37 8.97 8.07
CA SER A 24 13.86 7.60 7.94
C SER A 24 13.11 6.58 8.80
N ASP A 25 12.47 7.01 9.90
CA ASP A 25 11.71 6.13 10.79
C ASP A 25 10.45 5.56 10.13
N CYS A 26 10.00 6.13 8.98
CA CYS A 26 8.92 5.54 8.19
C CYS A 26 9.36 4.29 7.42
N ILE A 27 10.67 4.03 7.27
CA ILE A 27 11.19 2.79 6.72
C ILE A 27 11.01 1.70 7.76
N GLN A 28 10.12 0.76 7.50
CA GLN A 28 9.77 -0.31 8.43
C GLN A 28 9.72 -1.66 7.71
N LYS A 29 9.82 -2.75 8.45
CA LYS A 29 9.57 -4.08 7.89
C LYS A 29 8.09 -4.24 7.56
N ILE A 30 7.76 -4.79 6.40
CA ILE A 30 6.37 -5.11 6.01
C ILE A 30 5.73 -6.02 7.05
N ASP A 31 6.47 -7.01 7.54
CA ASP A 31 6.06 -7.91 8.63
C ASP A 31 5.56 -7.12 9.86
N SER A 32 6.35 -6.17 10.34
CA SER A 32 6.03 -5.36 11.53
C SER A 32 4.77 -4.51 11.34
N VAL A 33 4.62 -3.89 10.17
CA VAL A 33 3.41 -3.09 9.84
C VAL A 33 2.18 -3.98 9.79
N CYS A 34 2.26 -5.15 9.16
CA CYS A 34 1.16 -6.10 9.07
C CYS A 34 0.72 -6.63 10.44
N ILE A 35 1.67 -6.98 11.31
CA ILE A 35 1.38 -7.47 12.68
C ILE A 35 0.69 -6.37 13.49
N LYS A 36 1.17 -5.14 13.44
CA LYS A 36 0.54 -3.98 14.10
C LYS A 36 -0.92 -3.80 13.65
N GLU A 37 -1.20 -4.04 12.36
CA GLU A 37 -2.53 -3.94 11.78
C GLU A 37 -3.39 -5.20 11.90
N GLY A 38 -2.94 -6.20 12.65
CA GLY A 38 -3.74 -7.35 13.07
C GLY A 38 -3.44 -8.67 12.37
N ALA A 39 -2.35 -8.76 11.60
CA ALA A 39 -1.90 -10.03 11.08
C ALA A 39 -1.42 -10.93 12.24
N LYS A 40 -1.88 -12.17 12.28
CA LYS A 40 -1.38 -13.18 13.22
C LYS A 40 -0.05 -13.78 12.75
N ARG A 41 0.11 -13.87 11.45
CA ARG A 41 1.32 -14.39 10.78
C ARG A 41 1.52 -13.61 9.50
N THR A 42 2.76 -13.49 9.04
CA THR A 42 3.09 -12.93 7.74
C THR A 42 4.03 -13.85 6.99
N CYS A 43 4.06 -13.68 5.66
CA CYS A 43 4.99 -14.37 4.77
C CYS A 43 6.23 -13.52 4.48
N PHE A 44 6.34 -12.32 5.05
CA PHE A 44 7.47 -11.41 4.89
C PHE A 44 8.48 -11.62 6.00
N THR A 45 9.76 -11.42 5.70
CA THR A 45 10.88 -11.59 6.65
C THR A 45 11.69 -10.31 6.82
N ASN A 46 12.36 -9.86 5.76
CA ASN A 46 13.26 -8.70 5.79
C ASN A 46 12.86 -7.60 4.79
N GLU A 47 11.80 -7.81 4.06
CA GLU A 47 11.29 -6.83 3.09
C GLU A 47 10.80 -5.58 3.81
N ILE A 48 11.16 -4.41 3.29
CA ILE A 48 10.82 -3.12 3.87
C ILE A 48 9.77 -2.39 3.05
N CYS A 49 9.07 -1.48 3.72
CA CYS A 49 8.12 -0.55 3.13
C CYS A 49 8.30 0.85 3.73
N LEU A 50 7.57 1.80 3.20
CA LEU A 50 7.36 3.11 3.82
C LEU A 50 6.00 3.11 4.52
N ASN A 51 6.00 3.20 5.85
CA ASN A 51 4.78 3.34 6.64
C ASN A 51 4.24 4.77 6.46
N LEU A 52 3.15 4.90 5.72
CA LEU A 52 2.59 6.20 5.35
C LEU A 52 1.85 6.85 6.52
N ASP A 53 1.22 6.07 7.38
CA ASP A 53 0.56 6.59 8.58
C ASP A 53 1.57 7.24 9.53
N ASP A 54 2.69 6.57 9.80
CA ASP A 54 3.74 7.11 10.66
C ASP A 54 4.39 8.36 10.03
N TYR A 55 4.59 8.35 8.70
CA TYR A 55 5.07 9.53 8.00
C TYR A 55 4.09 10.69 8.13
N GLU A 56 2.79 10.47 7.89
CA GLU A 56 1.78 11.52 7.97
C GLU A 56 1.63 12.11 9.37
N VAL A 57 1.64 11.27 10.40
CA VAL A 57 1.62 11.73 11.80
C VAL A 57 2.81 12.67 12.07
N ASN A 58 4.00 12.31 11.65
CA ASN A 58 5.19 13.14 11.79
C ASN A 58 5.08 14.43 10.97
N ASN A 59 4.67 14.32 9.70
CA ASN A 59 4.54 15.45 8.78
C ASN A 59 3.51 16.47 9.27
N ALA A 60 2.33 16.02 9.68
CA ALA A 60 1.28 16.87 10.22
C ALA A 60 1.74 17.58 11.51
N LYS A 61 2.43 16.87 12.41
CA LYS A 61 2.98 17.45 13.64
C LYS A 61 4.03 18.53 13.35
N ARG A 62 4.92 18.29 12.40
CA ARG A 62 5.96 19.27 11.99
C ARG A 62 5.36 20.51 11.36
N ASN A 63 4.32 20.34 10.54
CA ASN A 63 3.65 21.44 9.83
C ASN A 63 2.49 22.08 10.61
N ARG A 64 2.17 21.56 11.81
CA ARG A 64 1.04 22.00 12.64
C ARG A 64 -0.29 21.94 11.89
N THR A 65 -0.51 20.86 11.14
CA THR A 65 -1.73 20.57 10.38
C THR A 65 -2.43 19.35 10.96
N ASP A 66 -3.69 19.15 10.55
CA ASP A 66 -4.43 17.95 10.92
C ASP A 66 -3.91 16.73 10.15
N ASN A 67 -3.90 15.57 10.82
CA ASN A 67 -3.61 14.29 10.18
C ASN A 67 -4.63 13.99 9.09
N GLN A 68 -4.15 13.72 7.90
CA GLN A 68 -4.97 13.23 6.80
C GLN A 68 -4.95 11.71 6.75
N LYS A 69 -6.00 11.12 6.20
CA LYS A 69 -6.06 9.67 5.99
C LYS A 69 -5.11 9.26 4.87
N THR A 70 -4.25 8.31 5.14
CA THR A 70 -3.33 7.70 4.16
C THR A 70 -3.62 6.22 3.98
N MET A 71 -3.12 5.62 2.91
CA MET A 71 -2.95 4.17 2.85
C MET A 71 -1.87 3.74 3.84
N ASP A 72 -1.89 2.50 4.29
CA ASP A 72 -1.03 2.07 5.40
C ASP A 72 0.44 2.07 5.02
N PHE A 73 0.79 1.55 3.85
CA PHE A 73 2.18 1.56 3.41
C PHE A 73 2.33 1.55 1.88
N CYS A 74 3.54 1.82 1.45
CA CYS A 74 3.95 1.61 0.07
C CYS A 74 5.34 1.00 0.00
N PHE A 75 5.69 0.44 -1.14
CA PHE A 75 7.02 -0.07 -1.43
C PHE A 75 7.41 0.12 -2.89
N GLY A 76 8.71 0.13 -3.12
CA GLY A 76 9.28 0.26 -4.44
C GLY A 76 9.28 -1.05 -5.22
N VAL A 77 9.02 -0.94 -6.51
CA VAL A 77 9.17 -2.01 -7.49
C VAL A 77 9.92 -1.51 -8.70
N LYS A 78 10.43 -2.42 -9.51
CA LYS A 78 11.09 -2.09 -10.78
C LYS A 78 10.63 -3.00 -11.91
N THR A 79 10.62 -2.45 -13.11
CA THR A 79 10.45 -3.21 -14.36
C THR A 79 11.76 -3.94 -14.71
N PRO A 80 11.73 -4.90 -15.67
CA PRO A 80 12.97 -5.49 -16.23
C PRO A 80 13.93 -4.46 -16.79
N ASN A 81 13.42 -3.34 -17.32
CA ASN A 81 14.21 -2.22 -17.82
C ASN A 81 14.62 -1.21 -16.73
N ASN A 82 14.57 -1.64 -15.47
CA ASN A 82 14.96 -0.84 -14.29
C ASN A 82 14.18 0.48 -14.08
N LYS A 83 12.98 0.61 -14.66
CA LYS A 83 12.10 1.74 -14.35
C LYS A 83 11.49 1.53 -12.96
N LYS A 84 11.73 2.47 -12.07
CA LYS A 84 11.28 2.44 -10.67
C LYS A 84 9.85 2.94 -10.55
N LYS A 85 9.04 2.26 -9.74
CA LYS A 85 7.63 2.59 -9.46
C LYS A 85 7.29 2.33 -8.01
N ILE A 86 6.17 2.88 -7.54
CA ILE A 86 5.65 2.70 -6.17
C ILE A 86 4.33 1.96 -6.21
N VAL A 87 4.17 1.00 -5.32
CA VAL A 87 2.93 0.25 -5.06
C VAL A 87 2.33 0.74 -3.76
N LEU A 88 1.04 1.08 -3.77
CA LEU A 88 0.26 1.47 -2.60
C LEU A 88 -0.56 0.31 -2.05
N VAL A 89 -0.55 0.15 -0.74
CA VAL A 89 -1.22 -0.95 -0.01
C VAL A 89 -1.99 -0.42 1.19
N GLU A 90 -3.22 -0.91 1.33
CA GLU A 90 -4.10 -0.68 2.48
C GLU A 90 -4.40 -2.01 3.17
N LEU A 91 -4.26 -2.07 4.48
CA LEU A 91 -4.51 -3.25 5.29
C LEU A 91 -5.93 -3.22 5.89
N ARG A 92 -6.67 -4.28 5.68
CA ARG A 92 -8.02 -4.50 6.23
C ARG A 92 -8.11 -5.87 6.91
N LEU A 93 -7.04 -6.26 7.59
CA LEU A 93 -6.86 -7.61 8.17
C LEU A 93 -7.83 -7.91 9.31
N LYS A 94 -8.29 -6.88 10.03
CA LYS A 94 -9.27 -6.99 11.12
C LYS A 94 -10.72 -7.02 10.64
N TYR A 95 -10.97 -6.79 9.35
CA TYR A 95 -12.31 -6.78 8.80
C TYR A 95 -12.89 -8.20 8.77
N THR A 96 -14.06 -8.36 9.35
CA THR A 96 -14.90 -9.56 9.26
C THR A 96 -16.05 -9.38 8.29
N ASN A 97 -16.38 -8.13 7.94
CA ASN A 97 -17.44 -7.77 7.04
C ASN A 97 -16.95 -6.74 6.00
N TRP A 98 -16.85 -7.18 4.72
CA TRP A 98 -16.43 -6.33 3.60
C TRP A 98 -17.40 -5.19 3.30
N ARG A 99 -18.66 -5.27 3.71
CA ARG A 99 -19.68 -4.23 3.52
C ARG A 99 -19.37 -2.94 4.27
N ASN A 100 -18.45 -2.99 5.22
CA ASN A 100 -17.96 -1.81 5.94
C ASN A 100 -17.01 -0.94 5.12
N LEU A 101 -16.56 -1.41 3.95
CA LEU A 101 -15.75 -0.61 3.03
C LEU A 101 -16.57 0.54 2.45
N ARG A 102 -16.04 1.75 2.54
CA ARG A 102 -16.65 2.97 2.01
C ARG A 102 -15.76 3.55 0.91
N LYS A 103 -16.30 3.65 -0.30
CA LYS A 103 -15.55 4.14 -1.46
C LYS A 103 -14.92 5.52 -1.21
N ASN A 104 -15.68 6.46 -0.65
CA ASN A 104 -15.17 7.81 -0.39
C ASN A 104 -13.94 7.80 0.54
N GLU A 105 -13.95 6.97 1.58
CA GLU A 105 -12.81 6.84 2.50
C GLU A 105 -11.58 6.25 1.80
N LEU A 106 -11.78 5.24 0.96
CA LEU A 106 -10.70 4.62 0.18
C LEU A 106 -10.12 5.63 -0.82
N ASP A 107 -10.97 6.39 -1.50
CA ASP A 107 -10.55 7.41 -2.47
C ASP A 107 -9.76 8.56 -1.79
N GLU A 108 -10.17 8.99 -0.59
CA GLU A 108 -9.43 9.98 0.21
C GLU A 108 -8.02 9.47 0.56
N LYS A 109 -7.92 8.23 1.05
CA LYS A 109 -6.64 7.60 1.37
C LYS A 109 -5.71 7.53 0.17
N ILE A 110 -6.22 7.08 -0.98
CA ILE A 110 -5.46 7.01 -2.23
C ILE A 110 -4.98 8.40 -2.64
N SER A 111 -5.89 9.38 -2.68
CA SER A 111 -5.59 10.74 -3.14
C SER A 111 -4.54 11.40 -2.26
N HIS A 112 -4.68 11.32 -0.95
CA HIS A 112 -3.74 11.94 -0.03
C HIS A 112 -2.36 11.23 -0.06
N SER A 113 -2.36 9.91 -0.14
CA SER A 113 -1.10 9.15 -0.29
C SER A 113 -0.34 9.55 -1.57
N LYS A 114 -1.04 9.78 -2.67
CA LYS A 114 -0.43 10.29 -3.91
C LYS A 114 0.17 11.69 -3.74
N ILE A 115 -0.49 12.57 -3.01
CA ILE A 115 0.02 13.93 -2.71
C ILE A 115 1.33 13.84 -1.92
N ILE A 116 1.37 13.03 -0.87
CA ILE A 116 2.55 12.85 -0.02
C ILE A 116 3.72 12.26 -0.81
N LEU A 117 3.47 11.25 -1.62
CA LEU A 117 4.51 10.53 -2.36
C LEU A 117 5.04 11.32 -3.56
N GLY A 118 4.24 12.25 -4.09
CA GLY A 118 4.62 12.98 -5.29
C GLY A 118 4.60 12.11 -6.55
N GLN A 119 5.32 12.53 -7.57
CA GLN A 119 5.27 11.92 -8.90
C GLN A 119 6.54 11.13 -9.29
N SER A 120 7.54 11.11 -8.44
CA SER A 120 8.82 10.44 -8.74
C SER A 120 9.32 9.65 -7.51
N PRO A 121 9.42 8.32 -7.58
CA PRO A 121 9.00 7.45 -8.70
C PRO A 121 7.50 7.47 -8.97
N VAL A 122 7.09 7.09 -10.19
CA VAL A 122 5.68 7.02 -10.59
C VAL A 122 4.93 6.00 -9.72
N ILE A 123 3.77 6.40 -9.20
CA ILE A 123 2.89 5.50 -8.47
C ILE A 123 2.08 4.67 -9.46
N LEU A 124 2.04 3.35 -9.26
CA LEU A 124 1.19 2.48 -10.06
C LEU A 124 -0.27 2.86 -9.87
N ASN A 125 -1.00 2.91 -10.97
CA ASN A 125 -2.45 3.15 -10.94
C ASN A 125 -3.21 1.84 -10.67
N HIS A 126 -2.74 1.07 -9.71
CA HIS A 126 -3.37 -0.13 -9.19
C HIS A 126 -3.13 -0.20 -7.70
N PHE A 127 -4.21 -0.28 -6.91
CA PHE A 127 -4.19 -0.18 -5.45
C PHE A 127 -4.61 -1.51 -4.84
N TYR A 128 -3.88 -1.94 -3.83
CA TYR A 128 -4.13 -3.20 -3.17
C TYR A 128 -4.77 -2.98 -1.80
N PHE A 129 -5.87 -3.69 -1.58
CA PHE A 129 -6.55 -3.77 -0.30
C PHE A 129 -6.39 -5.19 0.24
N ILE A 130 -5.73 -5.32 1.38
CA ILE A 130 -5.34 -6.62 1.95
C ILE A 130 -6.35 -7.06 3.00
N PHE A 131 -6.94 -8.22 2.78
CA PHE A 131 -7.91 -8.83 3.68
C PHE A 131 -7.37 -10.15 4.23
N SER A 132 -8.02 -10.67 5.28
CA SER A 132 -7.81 -12.06 5.67
C SER A 132 -8.25 -13.00 4.54
N SER A 133 -7.62 -14.17 4.45
CA SER A 133 -7.95 -15.17 3.41
C SER A 133 -9.41 -15.61 3.44
N GLN A 134 -10.06 -15.50 4.61
CA GLN A 134 -11.45 -15.89 4.80
C GLN A 134 -12.45 -15.02 4.03
N ILE A 135 -12.19 -13.73 3.90
CA ILE A 135 -13.12 -12.77 3.28
C ILE A 135 -12.61 -12.15 1.98
N LYS A 136 -11.37 -12.45 1.54
CA LYS A 136 -10.77 -11.79 0.38
C LYS A 136 -11.61 -11.89 -0.90
N ASN A 137 -12.23 -13.04 -1.16
CA ASN A 137 -13.01 -13.25 -2.38
C ASN A 137 -14.29 -12.37 -2.39
N GLN A 138 -15.00 -12.32 -1.26
CA GLN A 138 -16.18 -11.48 -1.12
C GLN A 138 -15.79 -9.99 -1.18
N ALA A 139 -14.70 -9.62 -0.52
CA ALA A 139 -14.17 -8.25 -0.55
C ALA A 139 -13.76 -7.84 -1.97
N GLN A 140 -13.06 -8.71 -2.71
CA GLN A 140 -12.71 -8.47 -4.11
C GLN A 140 -13.94 -8.26 -5.00
N ASN A 141 -14.96 -9.09 -4.84
CA ASN A 141 -16.22 -8.94 -5.60
C ASN A 141 -16.94 -7.63 -5.26
N TYR A 142 -16.90 -7.22 -4.00
CA TYR A 142 -17.47 -5.95 -3.57
C TYR A 142 -16.70 -4.75 -4.12
N LEU A 143 -15.37 -4.76 -4.06
CA LEU A 143 -14.52 -3.72 -4.65
C LEU A 143 -14.75 -3.55 -6.16
N ARG A 144 -14.91 -4.65 -6.89
CA ARG A 144 -15.24 -4.60 -8.33
C ARG A 144 -16.57 -3.90 -8.61
N ARG A 145 -17.52 -3.94 -7.68
CA ARG A 145 -18.81 -3.21 -7.81
C ARG A 145 -18.65 -1.72 -7.47
N LEU A 146 -17.80 -1.41 -6.48
CA LEU A 146 -17.56 -0.02 -6.07
C LEU A 146 -16.80 0.78 -7.13
N TYR A 147 -15.91 0.12 -7.88
CA TYR A 147 -15.05 0.76 -8.87
C TYR A 147 -15.46 0.33 -10.29
N SER A 148 -15.79 1.32 -11.11
CA SER A 148 -16.15 1.10 -12.50
C SER A 148 -15.00 0.58 -13.35
N ASN A 149 -13.78 1.03 -13.08
CA ASN A 149 -12.55 0.51 -13.69
C ASN A 149 -12.00 -0.64 -12.83
N LYS A 150 -12.32 -1.85 -13.23
CA LYS A 150 -11.97 -3.08 -12.51
C LYS A 150 -10.47 -3.34 -12.36
N ASN A 151 -9.64 -2.66 -13.16
CA ASN A 151 -8.19 -2.86 -13.18
C ASN A 151 -7.44 -1.93 -12.23
N THR A 152 -8.12 -1.02 -11.52
CA THR A 152 -7.47 -0.06 -10.62
C THR A 152 -7.40 -0.49 -9.16
N VAL A 153 -8.14 -1.52 -8.76
CA VAL A 153 -8.16 -2.02 -7.39
C VAL A 153 -8.18 -3.54 -7.33
N SER A 154 -7.53 -4.11 -6.34
CA SER A 154 -7.60 -5.54 -6.02
C SER A 154 -7.73 -5.75 -4.52
N GLY A 155 -8.67 -6.63 -4.14
CA GLY A 155 -8.78 -7.18 -2.79
C GLY A 155 -8.12 -8.55 -2.75
N ILE A 156 -7.01 -8.67 -2.05
CA ILE A 156 -6.16 -9.86 -2.00
C ILE A 156 -5.73 -10.16 -0.56
N ASP A 157 -5.03 -11.24 -0.31
CA ASP A 157 -4.36 -11.49 0.96
C ASP A 157 -2.84 -11.25 0.87
N LEU A 158 -2.14 -11.37 2.00
CA LEU A 158 -0.69 -11.14 2.06
C LEU A 158 0.11 -12.12 1.20
N ASN A 159 -0.34 -13.38 1.09
CA ASN A 159 0.33 -14.36 0.26
C ASN A 159 0.21 -14.03 -1.23
N ASP A 160 -0.94 -13.51 -1.65
CA ASP A 160 -1.14 -13.05 -3.02
C ASP A 160 -0.23 -11.86 -3.34
N LEU A 161 -0.14 -10.87 -2.43
CA LEU A 161 0.76 -9.72 -2.60
C LEU A 161 2.21 -10.17 -2.75
N LYS A 162 2.65 -11.12 -1.92
CA LYS A 162 4.00 -11.68 -2.01
C LYS A 162 4.25 -12.36 -3.35
N LYS A 163 3.33 -13.17 -3.85
CA LYS A 163 3.46 -13.84 -5.14
C LYS A 163 3.54 -12.88 -6.33
N ILE A 164 2.89 -11.70 -6.22
CA ILE A 164 2.87 -10.72 -7.31
C ILE A 164 4.22 -10.02 -7.47
N TYR A 165 4.89 -9.66 -6.37
CA TYR A 165 6.05 -8.76 -6.41
C TYR A 165 7.35 -9.34 -5.86
N PHE A 166 7.29 -10.38 -5.02
CA PHE A 166 8.42 -10.92 -4.29
C PHE A 166 8.71 -12.37 -4.70
#